data_fc0a5ebf0feb89658d90c97923542bc6
#
_entry.id   fc0a5ebf0feb89658d90c97923542bc6
#
_cell.length_a   1.000
_cell.length_b   1.000
_cell.length_c   1.000
_cell.angle_alpha   90.00
_cell.angle_beta   90.00
_cell.angle_gamma   90.00
#
_symmetry.space_group_name_H-M   'P 1'
#
loop_
_entity.id
_entity.type
_entity.pdbx_description
1 polymer ?
#
loop_
_entity_poly.entity_id
_entity_poly.type
_entity_poly.pdbx_seq_one_letter_code
_entity_poly.pdbx_strand_id
1 'polypeptide(L)'
;MAEKPRVLFVCIHNAGRSQMAAGYARSLSGGAVDVRSGGSEPGNEINPVAIAAMAEDGIDISAGVPQLMTTEAVRDSDVVITMGCGDVCPIFPGKRYEDWELTDPSGLPIEEVRPIRDDIKQRVLQLLRELLPINPTS
;
A
#
# COMPACT_ATOMS: atom_id res chain seq x y z
N MET A 1 -2.51 -25.61 6.56
CA MET A 1 -1.74 -24.38 6.79
C MET A 1 -2.59 -23.18 6.43
N ALA A 2 -2.52 -22.17 7.27
CA ALA A 2 -3.23 -20.94 6.97
C ALA A 2 -2.65 -20.26 5.75
N GLU A 3 -3.50 -19.79 4.86
CA GLU A 3 -3.06 -18.99 3.74
C GLU A 3 -2.61 -17.62 4.23
N LYS A 4 -1.69 -17.00 3.49
CA LYS A 4 -1.26 -15.64 3.79
C LYS A 4 -2.42 -14.68 3.58
N PRO A 5 -2.61 -13.70 4.45
CA PRO A 5 -3.55 -12.62 4.16
C PRO A 5 -3.16 -11.92 2.88
N ARG A 6 -4.15 -11.57 2.07
CA ARG A 6 -3.95 -10.86 0.80
C ARG A 6 -4.40 -9.43 0.98
N VAL A 7 -3.46 -8.50 0.85
CA VAL A 7 -3.72 -7.07 1.03
C VAL A 7 -3.52 -6.34 -0.29
N LEU A 8 -4.51 -5.56 -0.67
CA LEU A 8 -4.45 -4.72 -1.87
C LEU A 8 -4.47 -3.25 -1.44
N PHE A 9 -3.45 -2.51 -1.86
CA PHE A 9 -3.39 -1.07 -1.65
C PHE A 9 -3.77 -0.36 -2.95
N VAL A 10 -4.73 0.54 -2.88
CA VAL A 10 -5.27 1.22 -4.06
C VAL A 10 -5.22 2.73 -3.86
N CYS A 11 -4.63 3.43 -4.83
CA CYS A 11 -4.74 4.88 -4.93
C CYS A 11 -5.08 5.23 -6.38
N ILE A 12 -5.06 6.51 -6.73
CA ILE A 12 -5.48 6.89 -8.08
C ILE A 12 -4.44 6.44 -9.11
N HIS A 13 -3.19 6.82 -8.94
CA HIS A 13 -2.16 6.60 -9.96
C HIS A 13 -1.26 5.40 -9.71
N ASN A 14 -1.34 4.78 -8.55
CA ASN A 14 -0.43 3.69 -8.14
C ASN A 14 1.04 4.06 -8.36
N ALA A 15 1.35 5.32 -8.15
CA ALA A 15 2.70 5.86 -8.39
C ALA A 15 3.36 6.40 -7.11
N GLY A 16 2.61 6.58 -6.05
CA GLY A 16 3.12 7.13 -4.79
C GLY A 16 2.59 6.38 -3.59
N ARG A 17 1.44 6.80 -3.07
CA ARG A 17 0.88 6.29 -1.80
C ARG A 17 0.78 4.78 -1.74
N SER A 18 0.15 4.16 -2.71
CA SER A 18 -0.04 2.70 -2.70
C SER A 18 1.27 1.95 -2.91
N GLN A 19 2.20 2.50 -3.68
CA GLN A 19 3.52 1.89 -3.86
C GLN A 19 4.34 1.94 -2.57
N MET A 20 4.29 3.06 -1.85
CA MET A 20 4.96 3.16 -0.55
C MET A 20 4.37 2.19 0.46
N ALA A 21 3.03 2.13 0.54
CA ALA A 21 2.35 1.20 1.45
C ALA A 21 2.70 -0.25 1.13
N ALA A 22 2.68 -0.61 -0.15
CA ALA A 22 3.05 -1.97 -0.58
C ALA A 22 4.50 -2.29 -0.23
N GLY A 23 5.40 -1.32 -0.42
CA GLY A 23 6.80 -1.49 -0.07
C GLY A 23 7.00 -1.77 1.41
N TYR A 24 6.35 -1.01 2.28
CA TYR A 24 6.41 -1.25 3.72
C TYR A 24 5.79 -2.59 4.09
N ALA A 25 4.63 -2.92 3.52
CA ALA A 25 3.95 -4.17 3.86
C ALA A 25 4.79 -5.39 3.49
N ARG A 26 5.43 -5.37 2.32
CA ARG A 26 6.32 -6.46 1.91
C ARG A 26 7.54 -6.56 2.81
N SER A 27 8.17 -5.43 3.07
CA SER A 27 9.41 -5.39 3.86
C SER A 27 9.17 -5.73 5.33
N LEU A 28 8.16 -5.11 5.93
CA LEU A 28 7.92 -5.26 7.37
C LEU A 28 7.26 -6.58 7.73
N SER A 29 6.53 -7.19 6.80
CA SER A 29 5.91 -8.51 7.05
C SER A 29 6.89 -9.66 6.84
N GLY A 30 8.00 -9.41 6.17
CA GLY A 30 8.95 -10.47 5.84
C GLY A 30 8.36 -11.56 4.96
N GLY A 31 7.38 -11.22 4.13
CA GLY A 31 6.72 -12.18 3.25
C GLY A 31 5.53 -12.88 3.87
N ALA A 32 5.11 -12.47 5.06
CA ALA A 32 3.98 -13.12 5.75
C ALA A 32 2.63 -12.71 5.19
N VAL A 33 2.54 -11.65 4.39
CA VAL A 33 1.34 -11.25 3.68
C VAL A 33 1.61 -11.21 2.18
N ASP A 34 0.57 -11.50 1.39
CA ASP A 34 0.61 -11.33 -0.06
C ASP A 34 0.16 -9.90 -0.35
N VAL A 35 1.06 -9.10 -0.90
CA VAL A 35 0.84 -7.66 -1.09
C VAL A 35 0.71 -7.33 -2.56
N ARG A 36 -0.37 -6.62 -2.89
CA ARG A 36 -0.60 -6.10 -4.24
C ARG A 36 -0.94 -4.64 -4.17
N SER A 37 -0.75 -3.93 -5.26
CA SER A 37 -1.15 -2.53 -5.36
C SER A 37 -1.72 -2.26 -6.75
N GLY A 38 -2.55 -1.24 -6.84
CA GLY A 38 -3.14 -0.83 -8.11
C GLY A 38 -3.68 0.58 -8.04
N GLY A 39 -4.10 1.09 -9.18
CA GLY A 39 -4.69 2.42 -9.28
C GLY A 39 -5.87 2.43 -10.23
N SER A 40 -6.78 3.38 -10.01
CA SER A 40 -7.91 3.58 -10.91
C SER A 40 -7.47 4.22 -12.24
N GLU A 41 -6.41 5.02 -12.19
CA GLU A 41 -5.82 5.68 -13.36
C GLU A 41 -4.30 5.58 -13.26
N PRO A 42 -3.70 4.42 -13.59
CA PRO A 42 -2.27 4.20 -13.37
C PRO A 42 -1.42 5.23 -14.12
N GLY A 43 -0.39 5.73 -13.43
CA GLY A 43 0.60 6.59 -14.05
C GLY A 43 1.58 5.80 -14.91
N ASN A 44 2.54 6.51 -15.50
CA ASN A 44 3.53 5.88 -16.36
C ASN A 44 4.73 5.34 -15.58
N GLU A 45 5.03 5.95 -14.44
CA GLU A 45 6.18 5.57 -13.63
C GLU A 45 5.91 5.89 -12.16
N ILE A 46 6.71 5.30 -11.28
CA ILE A 46 6.63 5.59 -9.86
C ILE A 46 7.22 6.97 -9.60
N ASN A 47 6.58 7.73 -8.72
CA ASN A 47 7.03 9.06 -8.33
C ASN A 47 8.48 9.00 -7.82
N PRO A 48 9.43 9.69 -8.48
CA PRO A 48 10.84 9.62 -8.07
C PRO A 48 11.08 10.10 -6.64
N VAL A 49 10.29 11.05 -6.15
CA VAL A 49 10.44 11.54 -4.78
C VAL A 49 9.98 10.48 -3.79
N ALA A 50 8.93 9.72 -4.14
CA ALA A 50 8.50 8.59 -3.32
C ALA A 50 9.59 7.51 -3.26
N ILE A 51 10.25 7.24 -4.39
CA ILE A 51 11.37 6.29 -4.43
C ILE A 51 12.49 6.76 -3.50
N ALA A 52 12.84 8.05 -3.56
CA ALA A 52 13.89 8.61 -2.71
C ALA A 52 13.53 8.55 -1.23
N ALA A 53 12.27 8.88 -0.89
CA ALA A 53 11.81 8.85 0.50
C ALA A 53 11.85 7.42 1.07
N MET A 54 11.45 6.43 0.27
CA MET A 54 11.50 5.04 0.71
C MET A 54 12.93 4.53 0.85
N ALA A 55 13.82 4.98 -0.05
CA ALA A 55 15.23 4.59 0.03
C ALA A 55 15.87 5.06 1.33
N GLU A 56 15.44 6.19 1.88
CA GLU A 56 15.91 6.66 3.19
C GLU A 56 15.62 5.64 4.30
N ASP A 57 14.57 4.86 4.13
CA ASP A 57 14.18 3.83 5.10
C ASP A 57 14.68 2.44 4.67
N GLY A 58 15.57 2.38 3.71
CA GLY A 58 16.17 1.13 3.25
C GLY A 58 15.26 0.28 2.36
N ILE A 59 14.20 0.86 1.81
CA ILE A 59 13.24 0.14 0.97
C ILE A 59 13.31 0.68 -0.46
N ASP A 60 13.56 -0.23 -1.39
CA ASP A 60 13.64 0.12 -2.81
C ASP A 60 12.32 -0.22 -3.50
N ILE A 61 11.61 0.81 -3.97
CA ILE A 61 10.39 0.63 -4.76
C ILE A 61 10.60 1.00 -6.24
N SER A 62 11.84 1.22 -6.65
CA SER A 62 12.14 1.67 -8.00
C SER A 62 11.83 0.64 -9.07
N ALA A 63 11.80 -0.64 -8.73
CA ALA A 63 11.49 -1.71 -9.67
C ALA A 63 9.99 -1.89 -9.90
N GLY A 64 9.14 -1.22 -9.11
CA GLY A 64 7.70 -1.32 -9.27
C GLY A 64 7.21 -0.65 -10.55
N VAL A 65 6.03 -1.06 -10.97
CA VAL A 65 5.37 -0.48 -12.14
C VAL A 65 3.94 -0.15 -11.75
N PRO A 66 3.45 1.07 -12.04
CA PRO A 66 2.04 1.37 -11.80
C PRO A 66 1.13 0.40 -12.56
N GLN A 67 0.14 -0.14 -11.88
CA GLN A 67 -0.75 -1.14 -12.43
C GLN A 67 -2.20 -0.73 -12.25
N LEU A 68 -3.05 -1.16 -13.17
CA LEU A 68 -4.47 -0.95 -13.05
C LEU A 68 -5.03 -1.85 -11.94
N MET A 69 -5.86 -1.25 -11.07
CA MET A 69 -6.65 -2.03 -10.12
C MET A 69 -7.70 -2.80 -10.90
N THR A 70 -7.74 -4.11 -10.76
CA THR A 70 -8.73 -4.94 -11.44
C THR A 70 -9.79 -5.41 -10.46
N THR A 71 -10.98 -5.72 -10.98
CA THR A 71 -12.05 -6.30 -10.16
C THR A 71 -11.61 -7.62 -9.54
N GLU A 72 -10.86 -8.43 -10.30
CA GLU A 72 -10.34 -9.70 -9.81
C GLU A 72 -9.37 -9.52 -8.65
N ALA A 73 -8.51 -8.51 -8.72
CA ALA A 73 -7.57 -8.24 -7.62
C ALA A 73 -8.30 -7.85 -6.34
N VAL A 74 -9.37 -7.05 -6.45
CA VAL A 74 -10.20 -6.70 -5.30
C VAL A 74 -10.89 -7.94 -4.75
N ARG A 75 -11.51 -8.72 -5.64
CA ARG A 75 -12.22 -9.93 -5.23
C ARG A 75 -11.31 -10.94 -4.53
N ASP A 76 -10.07 -11.07 -5.00
CA ASP A 76 -9.13 -12.05 -4.47
C ASP A 76 -8.40 -11.58 -3.21
N SER A 77 -8.60 -10.32 -2.80
CA SER A 77 -7.96 -9.77 -1.62
C SER A 77 -8.81 -9.99 -0.38
N ASP A 78 -8.16 -10.16 0.76
CA ASP A 78 -8.84 -10.25 2.06
C ASP A 78 -9.05 -8.87 2.66
N VAL A 79 -8.10 -7.97 2.41
CA VAL A 79 -8.12 -6.59 2.90
C VAL A 79 -7.87 -5.65 1.72
N VAL A 80 -8.69 -4.62 1.60
CA VAL A 80 -8.53 -3.60 0.57
C VAL A 80 -8.37 -2.25 1.27
N ILE A 81 -7.25 -1.60 1.04
CA ILE A 81 -6.94 -0.29 1.60
C ILE A 81 -6.96 0.73 0.47
N THR A 82 -7.91 1.65 0.52
CA THR A 82 -8.00 2.71 -0.48
C THR A 82 -7.34 3.97 0.04
N MET A 83 -6.73 4.72 -0.85
CA MET A 83 -6.00 5.93 -0.52
C MET A 83 -6.34 7.01 -1.54
N GLY A 84 -7.61 7.46 -1.49
CA GLY A 84 -8.06 8.53 -2.35
C GLY A 84 -8.69 8.12 -3.67
N CYS A 85 -8.97 6.82 -3.88
CA CYS A 85 -9.65 6.39 -5.11
C CYS A 85 -11.17 6.57 -5.05
N GLY A 86 -11.72 6.95 -3.89
CA GLY A 86 -13.14 7.23 -3.74
C GLY A 86 -14.02 6.02 -3.98
N ASP A 87 -15.12 6.21 -4.70
CA ASP A 87 -16.12 5.17 -4.94
C ASP A 87 -15.80 4.26 -6.12
N VAL A 88 -14.62 4.41 -6.74
CA VAL A 88 -14.25 3.64 -7.92
C VAL A 88 -13.98 2.18 -7.59
N CYS A 89 -13.56 1.91 -6.35
CA CYS A 89 -13.18 0.57 -5.93
C CYS A 89 -14.44 -0.29 -5.72
N PRO A 90 -14.59 -1.45 -6.39
CA PRO A 90 -15.73 -2.32 -6.15
C PRO A 90 -15.72 -2.89 -4.74
N ILE A 91 -16.92 -3.09 -4.18
CA ILE A 91 -17.06 -3.61 -2.81
C ILE A 91 -17.65 -5.01 -2.87
N PHE A 92 -16.95 -5.98 -2.29
CA PHE A 92 -17.41 -7.35 -2.17
C PHE A 92 -17.69 -7.68 -0.70
N PRO A 93 -18.76 -8.41 -0.40
CA PRO A 93 -19.06 -8.81 0.99
C PRO A 93 -17.97 -9.71 1.58
N GLY A 94 -17.81 -9.65 2.89
CA GLY A 94 -16.88 -10.53 3.61
C GLY A 94 -15.44 -10.09 3.62
N LYS A 95 -15.13 -8.93 3.09
CA LYS A 95 -13.77 -8.39 3.06
C LYS A 95 -13.64 -7.21 4.00
N ARG A 96 -12.41 -6.98 4.46
CA ARG A 96 -12.10 -5.79 5.25
C ARG A 96 -11.74 -4.65 4.30
N TYR A 97 -12.45 -3.54 4.41
CA TYR A 97 -12.16 -2.32 3.64
C TYR A 97 -11.79 -1.20 4.59
N GLU A 98 -10.73 -0.47 4.25
CA GLU A 98 -10.34 0.73 4.97
C GLU A 98 -10.00 1.81 3.96
N ASP A 99 -10.30 3.06 4.31
CA ASP A 99 -9.89 4.21 3.52
C ASP A 99 -8.93 5.04 4.36
N TRP A 100 -7.69 5.18 3.88
CA TRP A 100 -6.68 5.96 4.54
C TRP A 100 -6.61 7.33 3.90
N GLU A 101 -6.96 8.35 4.65
CA GLU A 101 -6.85 9.72 4.18
C GLU A 101 -5.38 10.15 4.24
N LEU A 102 -4.79 10.32 3.07
CA LEU A 102 -3.38 10.66 2.93
C LEU A 102 -3.24 11.75 1.88
N THR A 103 -2.34 12.68 2.11
CA THR A 103 -2.00 13.69 1.11
C THR A 103 -1.31 13.03 -0.08
N ASP A 104 -1.68 13.43 -1.28
CA ASP A 104 -1.03 12.96 -2.50
C ASP A 104 0.38 13.56 -2.57
N PRO A 105 1.43 12.74 -2.63
CA PRO A 105 2.80 13.25 -2.71
C PRO A 105 3.18 13.81 -4.08
N SER A 106 2.33 13.69 -5.08
CA SER A 106 2.64 14.17 -6.43
C SER A 106 2.97 15.66 -6.42
N GLY A 107 4.11 16.02 -7.00
CA GLY A 107 4.54 17.41 -7.10
C GLY A 107 5.11 18.02 -5.83
N LEU A 108 5.19 17.26 -4.73
CA LEU A 108 5.71 17.76 -3.47
C LEU A 108 7.22 17.52 -3.35
N PRO A 109 7.96 18.42 -2.68
CA PRO A 109 9.36 18.17 -2.38
C PRO A 109 9.49 17.08 -1.31
N ILE A 110 10.68 16.50 -1.21
CA ILE A 110 10.91 15.36 -0.32
C ILE A 110 10.61 15.70 1.15
N GLU A 111 10.84 16.93 1.59
CA GLU A 111 10.55 17.36 2.96
C GLU A 111 9.07 17.20 3.30
N GLU A 112 8.19 17.35 2.31
CA GLU A 112 6.76 17.18 2.51
C GLU A 112 6.30 15.75 2.29
N VAL A 113 7.08 14.96 1.56
CA VAL A 113 6.78 13.54 1.34
C VAL A 113 7.18 12.70 2.56
N ARG A 114 8.23 13.08 3.27
CA ARG A 114 8.66 12.34 4.46
C ARG A 114 7.56 12.12 5.50
N PRO A 115 6.78 13.16 5.90
CA PRO A 115 5.68 12.93 6.85
C PRO A 115 4.60 12.01 6.30
N ILE A 116 4.33 12.09 4.99
CA ILE A 116 3.36 11.19 4.34
C ILE A 116 3.87 9.75 4.42
N ARG A 117 5.13 9.54 4.07
CA ARG A 117 5.80 8.24 4.19
C ARG A 117 5.69 7.68 5.60
N ASP A 118 6.00 8.50 6.59
CA ASP A 118 6.03 8.06 7.99
C ASP A 118 4.62 7.72 8.48
N ASP A 119 3.61 8.46 8.06
CA ASP A 119 2.21 8.14 8.36
C ASP A 119 1.82 6.80 7.74
N ILE A 120 2.17 6.58 6.48
CA ILE A 120 1.91 5.32 5.79
C ILE A 120 2.57 4.17 6.55
N LYS A 121 3.82 4.35 6.96
CA LYS A 121 4.54 3.32 7.72
C LYS A 121 3.81 2.93 8.99
N GLN A 122 3.35 3.91 9.77
CA GLN A 122 2.63 3.64 11.01
C GLN A 122 1.32 2.91 10.77
N ARG A 123 0.59 3.29 9.73
CA ARG A 123 -0.66 2.63 9.37
C ARG A 123 -0.42 1.18 8.92
N VAL A 124 0.63 0.95 8.14
CA VAL A 124 1.00 -0.41 7.71
C VAL A 124 1.40 -1.26 8.91
N LEU A 125 2.21 -0.72 9.84
CA LEU A 125 2.58 -1.45 11.05
C LEU A 125 1.36 -1.86 11.87
N GLN A 126 0.41 -0.96 12.03
CA GLN A 126 -0.82 -1.25 12.74
C GLN A 126 -1.63 -2.34 12.03
N LEU A 127 -1.76 -2.23 10.71
CA LEU A 127 -2.47 -3.23 9.92
C LEU A 127 -1.84 -4.61 10.08
N LEU A 128 -0.51 -4.68 9.99
CA LEU A 128 0.19 -5.97 10.12
C LEU A 128 0.01 -6.57 11.51
N ARG A 129 -0.01 -5.76 12.57
CA ARG A 129 -0.30 -6.25 13.91
C ARG A 129 -1.68 -6.89 14.00
N GLU A 130 -2.64 -6.36 13.26
CA GLU A 130 -4.00 -6.89 13.27
C GLU A 130 -4.15 -8.14 12.41
N LEU A 131 -3.42 -8.22 11.31
CA LEU A 131 -3.51 -9.34 10.38
C LEU A 131 -2.66 -10.54 10.79
N LEU A 132 -1.52 -10.28 11.41
CA LEU A 132 -0.58 -11.33 11.77
C LEU A 132 -0.59 -11.54 13.27
N PRO A 133 -0.88 -12.77 13.75
CA PRO A 133 -0.82 -13.02 15.16
C PRO A 133 0.58 -12.76 15.68
N ILE A 134 0.68 -11.90 16.68
CA ILE A 134 1.96 -11.63 17.31
C ILE A 134 2.19 -12.66 18.39
N ASN A 135 3.30 -13.36 18.26
CA ASN A 135 3.71 -14.27 19.33
C ASN A 135 4.33 -13.42 20.44
N PRO A 136 3.70 -13.33 21.62
CA PRO A 136 4.20 -12.45 22.67
C PRO A 136 5.55 -12.87 23.23
N THR A 137 6.00 -14.08 22.92
CA THR A 137 7.31 -14.54 23.38
C THR A 137 8.43 -14.24 22.39
N SER A 138 8.08 -13.77 21.23
CA SER A 138 9.09 -13.49 20.19
C SER A 138 9.55 -12.06 20.26
#